data_d459fa46aa6eeff8cde034749efdb93f
#
_entry.id   d459fa46aa6eeff8cde034749efdb93f
#
_cell.length_a   1.000
_cell.length_b   1.000
_cell.length_c   1.000
_cell.angle_alpha   90.00
_cell.angle_beta   90.00
_cell.angle_gamma   90.00
#
_symmetry.space_group_name_H-M   'P 1'
#
loop_
_entity.id
_entity.type
_entity.pdbx_description
1 polymer ?
#
loop_
_entity_poly.entity_id
_entity_poly.type
_entity_poly.pdbx_seq_one_letter_code
_entity_poly.pdbx_strand_id
1 'polypeptide(L)'
;RVRARVDNLALAAIAELVASTYAGYIAPWTGRFYSLWDTSYAKKHIPIIASVSEHQPPAWSTYFLDLHCLALLFPAGLFFLFQELRDEHVFVVIYAVMASYFSGVMVRLILTLTPCVCVCAAVAASTLIDTYAGASPEAPKRTERTPRTKRLPIESRCLVIGCLMLVLELFVLHCTMITSMAYSSPSVVLASQQNDGSSVIIDDFREAYYWLRENTTQDAKVLR
;
A
#
# COMPACT_ATOMS: atom_id res chain seq x y z
N ARG A 1 -26.84 -0.61 24.73
CA ARG A 1 -26.11 -0.30 26.01
C ARG A 1 -24.62 -0.59 25.91
N VAL A 2 -24.16 -1.67 25.25
CA VAL A 2 -22.72 -1.99 25.09
C VAL A 2 -22.04 -0.98 24.17
N ARG A 3 -22.67 -0.64 23.02
CA ARG A 3 -22.13 0.33 22.05
C ARG A 3 -21.91 1.70 22.68
N ALA A 4 -22.88 2.22 23.44
CA ALA A 4 -22.74 3.48 24.15
C ALA A 4 -21.64 3.49 25.23
N ARG A 5 -21.31 2.34 25.84
CA ARG A 5 -20.17 2.23 26.75
C ARG A 5 -18.84 2.26 26.01
N VAL A 6 -18.74 1.61 24.87
CA VAL A 6 -17.55 1.62 24.03
C VAL A 6 -17.26 3.03 23.52
N ASP A 7 -18.31 3.75 23.05
CA ASP A 7 -18.18 5.12 22.57
C ASP A 7 -17.74 6.08 23.70
N ASN A 8 -18.29 5.92 24.90
CA ASN A 8 -17.89 6.73 26.06
C ASN A 8 -16.45 6.42 26.54
N LEU A 9 -16.01 5.16 26.48
CA LEU A 9 -14.64 4.77 26.80
C LEU A 9 -13.65 5.32 25.78
N ALA A 10 -14.00 5.29 24.49
CA ALA A 10 -13.17 5.85 23.44
C ALA A 10 -13.03 7.37 23.59
N LEU A 11 -14.13 8.07 23.87
CA LEU A 11 -14.12 9.51 24.13
C LEU A 11 -13.31 9.87 25.37
N ALA A 12 -13.43 9.11 26.44
CA ALA A 12 -12.64 9.31 27.67
C ALA A 12 -11.14 9.10 27.41
N ALA A 13 -10.75 8.05 26.67
CA ALA A 13 -9.38 7.78 26.32
C ALA A 13 -8.77 8.90 25.44
N ILE A 14 -9.53 9.41 24.48
CA ILE A 14 -9.11 10.54 23.64
C ILE A 14 -8.96 11.81 24.48
N ALA A 15 -9.90 12.10 25.39
CA ALA A 15 -9.83 13.25 26.26
C ALA A 15 -8.62 13.19 27.20
N GLU A 16 -8.29 12.00 27.76
CA GLU A 16 -7.13 11.78 28.60
C GLU A 16 -5.82 11.93 27.84
N LEU A 17 -5.77 11.45 26.60
CA LEU A 17 -4.62 11.62 25.70
C LEU A 17 -4.39 13.09 25.34
N VAL A 18 -5.44 13.84 25.07
CA VAL A 18 -5.36 15.28 24.82
C VAL A 18 -4.90 16.03 26.09
N ALA A 19 -5.48 15.72 27.23
CA ALA A 19 -5.12 16.35 28.49
C ALA A 19 -3.66 16.08 28.89
N SER A 20 -3.17 14.84 28.72
CA SER A 20 -1.79 14.48 29.02
C SER A 20 -0.79 15.13 28.06
N THR A 21 -1.19 15.38 26.80
CA THR A 21 -0.39 16.12 25.81
C THR A 21 -0.28 17.59 26.21
N TYR A 22 -1.40 18.24 26.62
CA TYR A 22 -1.38 19.62 27.12
C TYR A 22 -0.62 19.78 28.43
N ALA A 23 -0.66 18.77 29.31
CA ALA A 23 0.09 18.75 30.57
C ALA A 23 1.60 18.49 30.39
N GLY A 24 2.06 18.21 29.17
CA GLY A 24 3.47 17.97 28.86
C GLY A 24 4.02 16.58 29.26
N TYR A 25 3.15 15.66 29.70
CA TYR A 25 3.55 14.28 29.98
C TYR A 25 3.82 13.47 28.71
N ILE A 26 3.15 13.83 27.63
CA ILE A 26 3.40 13.25 26.30
C ILE A 26 4.04 14.35 25.45
N ALA A 27 5.17 14.05 24.82
CA ALA A 27 5.82 14.99 23.92
C ALA A 27 4.82 15.43 22.84
N PRO A 28 4.66 16.76 22.62
CA PRO A 28 3.73 17.24 21.62
C PRO A 28 4.08 16.62 20.25
N TRP A 29 3.06 16.21 19.54
CA TRP A 29 3.16 15.66 18.17
C TRP A 29 3.64 16.74 17.21
N THR A 30 4.86 17.19 17.39
CA THR A 30 5.43 18.29 16.61
C THR A 30 6.28 17.76 15.46
N GLY A 31 6.16 18.40 14.34
CA GLY A 31 7.07 18.28 13.20
C GLY A 31 6.71 17.18 12.21
N ARG A 32 6.76 15.90 12.56
CA ARG A 32 6.52 14.82 11.61
C ARG A 32 5.07 14.71 11.15
N PHE A 33 4.11 15.01 12.01
CA PHE A 33 2.69 14.98 11.68
C PHE A 33 2.23 16.20 10.89
N TYR A 34 2.91 17.33 11.03
CA TYR A 34 2.63 18.47 10.17
C TYR A 34 2.92 18.18 8.70
N SER A 35 3.89 17.33 8.41
CA SER A 35 4.19 16.90 7.04
C SER A 35 3.08 16.07 6.39
N LEU A 36 2.14 15.51 7.17
CA LEU A 36 0.95 14.83 6.64
C LEU A 36 -0.09 15.81 6.08
N TRP A 37 -0.10 17.04 6.56
CA TRP A 37 -1.01 18.09 6.09
C TRP A 37 -0.33 19.07 5.14
N ASP A 38 0.92 19.42 5.44
CA ASP A 38 1.74 20.31 4.62
C ASP A 38 3.03 19.61 4.18
N THR A 39 3.04 19.16 2.93
CA THR A 39 4.19 18.47 2.33
C THR A 39 5.45 19.36 2.24
N SER A 40 5.27 20.69 2.26
CA SER A 40 6.38 21.65 2.23
C SER A 40 6.99 21.92 3.61
N TYR A 41 6.30 21.56 4.69
CA TYR A 41 6.79 21.77 6.06
C TYR A 41 8.15 21.08 6.32
N ALA A 42 8.26 19.81 5.93
CA ALA A 42 9.50 19.04 6.10
C ALA A 42 10.69 19.67 5.34
N LYS A 43 10.45 20.19 4.15
CA LYS A 43 11.50 20.86 3.35
C LYS A 43 12.02 22.15 4.01
N LYS A 44 11.14 22.88 4.70
CA LYS A 44 11.50 24.17 5.32
C LYS A 44 12.11 24.00 6.71
N HIS A 45 11.60 23.07 7.50
CA HIS A 45 11.92 22.98 8.93
C HIS A 45 12.79 21.76 9.30
N ILE A 46 12.76 20.69 8.50
CA ILE A 46 13.46 19.43 8.82
C ILE A 46 14.14 18.89 7.55
N PRO A 47 15.24 19.52 7.08
CA PRO A 47 15.90 19.17 5.83
C PRO A 47 16.42 17.71 5.81
N ILE A 48 16.79 17.15 6.95
CA ILE A 48 17.21 15.74 7.07
C ILE A 48 16.10 14.78 6.67
N ILE A 49 14.85 15.04 7.08
CA ILE A 49 13.69 14.20 6.69
C ILE A 49 13.41 14.39 5.19
N ALA A 50 13.55 15.60 4.69
CA ALA A 50 13.32 15.89 3.29
C ALA A 50 14.39 15.28 2.35
N SER A 51 15.59 14.98 2.85
CA SER A 51 16.66 14.35 2.07
C SER A 51 16.44 12.85 1.82
N VAL A 52 15.60 12.20 2.62
CA VAL A 52 15.30 10.77 2.49
C VAL A 52 14.24 10.56 1.40
N SER A 53 14.55 9.73 0.42
CA SER A 53 13.66 9.46 -0.73
C SER A 53 12.30 8.89 -0.34
N GLU A 54 12.24 8.11 0.73
CA GLU A 54 11.00 7.50 1.23
C GLU A 54 9.97 8.52 1.76
N HIS A 55 10.42 9.73 2.14
CA HIS A 55 9.56 10.79 2.66
C HIS A 55 9.11 11.77 1.56
N GLN A 56 9.51 11.54 0.33
CA GLN A 56 9.04 12.34 -0.80
C GLN A 56 7.66 11.88 -1.26
N PRO A 57 6.83 12.79 -1.81
CA PRO A 57 5.57 12.39 -2.42
C PRO A 57 5.83 11.46 -3.61
N PRO A 58 5.02 10.39 -3.78
CA PRO A 58 5.18 9.47 -4.88
C PRO A 58 4.78 10.11 -6.22
N ALA A 59 5.42 9.66 -7.28
CA ALA A 59 4.95 9.92 -8.64
C ALA A 59 3.86 8.89 -9.01
N TRP A 60 3.01 9.21 -9.99
CA TRP A 60 2.01 8.27 -10.50
C TRP A 60 2.61 6.95 -11.00
N SER A 61 3.80 7.02 -11.58
CA SER A 61 4.54 5.84 -12.05
C SER A 61 4.84 4.84 -10.93
N THR A 62 5.05 5.30 -9.69
CA THR A 62 5.32 4.44 -8.53
C THR A 62 4.12 3.54 -8.23
N TYR A 63 2.89 4.07 -8.29
CA TYR A 63 1.70 3.24 -8.08
C TYR A 63 1.55 2.15 -9.14
N PHE A 64 1.86 2.44 -10.39
CA PHE A 64 1.80 1.43 -11.45
C PHE A 64 2.95 0.44 -11.37
N LEU A 65 4.11 0.86 -10.88
CA LEU A 65 5.24 -0.03 -10.64
C LEU A 65 4.95 -1.03 -9.52
N ASP A 66 4.36 -0.56 -8.42
CA ASP A 66 4.09 -1.41 -7.24
C ASP A 66 2.79 -2.21 -7.36
N LEU A 67 1.73 -1.60 -7.89
CA LEU A 67 0.38 -2.18 -7.91
C LEU A 67 -0.05 -2.70 -9.29
N HIS A 68 0.61 -2.29 -10.38
CA HIS A 68 0.31 -2.67 -11.76
C HIS A 68 -1.20 -2.55 -12.08
N CYS A 69 -1.83 -3.62 -12.54
CA CYS A 69 -3.25 -3.66 -12.87
C CYS A 69 -4.18 -3.52 -11.65
N LEU A 70 -3.70 -3.82 -10.43
CA LEU A 70 -4.49 -3.66 -9.22
C LEU A 70 -4.87 -2.19 -8.98
N ALA A 71 -4.03 -1.24 -9.43
CA ALA A 71 -4.34 0.19 -9.38
C ALA A 71 -5.61 0.56 -10.15
N LEU A 72 -5.91 -0.18 -11.23
CA LEU A 72 -7.14 0.00 -12.02
C LEU A 72 -8.34 -0.75 -11.44
N LEU A 73 -8.10 -1.94 -10.86
CA LEU A 73 -9.16 -2.74 -10.24
C LEU A 73 -9.60 -2.17 -8.89
N PHE A 74 -8.75 -1.42 -8.21
CA PHE A 74 -9.04 -0.83 -6.91
C PHE A 74 -10.28 0.08 -6.90
N PRO A 75 -10.40 1.12 -7.76
CA PRO A 75 -11.60 1.95 -7.79
C PRO A 75 -12.85 1.18 -8.22
N ALA A 76 -12.71 0.16 -9.09
CA ALA A 76 -13.82 -0.70 -9.44
C ALA A 76 -14.32 -1.52 -8.24
N GLY A 77 -13.40 -2.06 -7.43
CA GLY A 77 -13.73 -2.77 -6.19
C GLY A 77 -14.43 -1.88 -5.18
N LEU A 78 -13.93 -0.66 -4.99
CA LEU A 78 -14.60 0.33 -4.13
C LEU A 78 -16.03 0.60 -4.60
N PHE A 79 -16.24 0.76 -5.90
CA PHE A 79 -17.58 0.97 -6.46
C PHE A 79 -18.51 -0.19 -6.12
N PHE A 80 -18.07 -1.44 -6.22
CA PHE A 80 -18.89 -2.60 -5.84
C PHE A 80 -19.18 -2.65 -4.34
N LEU A 81 -18.25 -2.27 -3.49
CA LEU A 81 -18.47 -2.17 -2.04
C LEU A 81 -19.51 -1.10 -1.70
N PHE A 82 -19.57 0.01 -2.45
CA PHE A 82 -20.58 1.04 -2.26
C PHE A 82 -22.00 0.58 -2.66
N GLN A 83 -22.14 -0.38 -3.55
CA GLN A 83 -23.44 -0.89 -3.94
C GLN A 83 -24.16 -1.66 -2.83
N GLU A 84 -23.41 -2.33 -1.95
CA GLU A 84 -23.96 -3.05 -0.80
C GLU A 84 -23.26 -2.54 0.48
N LEU A 85 -23.77 -1.45 1.06
CA LEU A 85 -23.20 -0.89 2.28
C LEU A 85 -23.53 -1.77 3.49
N ARG A 86 -22.51 -2.47 4.00
CA ARG A 86 -22.49 -3.16 5.29
C ARG A 86 -21.46 -2.47 6.18
N ASP A 87 -21.52 -2.72 7.48
CA ASP A 87 -20.56 -2.12 8.43
C ASP A 87 -19.10 -2.44 8.06
N GLU A 88 -18.83 -3.68 7.60
CA GLU A 88 -17.52 -4.10 7.13
C GLU A 88 -17.07 -3.34 5.87
N HIS A 89 -18.00 -3.11 4.93
CA HIS A 89 -17.70 -2.37 3.70
C HIS A 89 -17.40 -0.91 3.97
N VAL A 90 -18.15 -0.29 4.90
CA VAL A 90 -17.91 1.10 5.33
C VAL A 90 -16.50 1.24 5.91
N PHE A 91 -16.07 0.29 6.75
CA PHE A 91 -14.70 0.30 7.28
C PHE A 91 -13.66 0.25 6.16
N VAL A 92 -13.80 -0.69 5.21
CA VAL A 92 -12.85 -0.83 4.08
C VAL A 92 -12.82 0.45 3.23
N VAL A 93 -13.98 1.05 2.97
CA VAL A 93 -14.07 2.29 2.17
C VAL A 93 -13.38 3.46 2.87
N ILE A 94 -13.64 3.67 4.17
CA ILE A 94 -12.99 4.73 4.95
C ILE A 94 -11.47 4.49 4.98
N TYR A 95 -11.05 3.27 5.23
CA TYR A 95 -9.64 2.90 5.22
C TYR A 95 -9.00 3.18 3.85
N ALA A 96 -9.67 2.80 2.76
CA ALA A 96 -9.19 3.03 1.39
C ALA A 96 -8.99 4.52 1.09
N VAL A 97 -9.95 5.36 1.47
CA VAL A 97 -9.86 6.81 1.25
C VAL A 97 -8.71 7.41 2.05
N MET A 98 -8.60 7.08 3.33
CA MET A 98 -7.53 7.58 4.20
C MET A 98 -6.15 7.08 3.75
N ALA A 99 -6.02 5.79 3.44
CA ALA A 99 -4.77 5.21 2.98
C ALA A 99 -4.33 5.79 1.61
N SER A 100 -5.29 6.06 0.70
CA SER A 100 -5.00 6.72 -0.58
C SER A 100 -4.47 8.14 -0.38
N TYR A 101 -5.07 8.90 0.52
CA TYR A 101 -4.58 10.23 0.87
C TYR A 101 -3.16 10.19 1.43
N PHE A 102 -2.92 9.35 2.44
CA PHE A 102 -1.61 9.27 3.08
C PHE A 102 -0.54 8.72 2.13
N SER A 103 -0.88 7.76 1.27
CA SER A 103 0.06 7.28 0.25
C SER A 103 0.51 8.37 -0.71
N GLY A 104 -0.36 9.34 -1.02
CA GLY A 104 -0.02 10.53 -1.82
C GLY A 104 0.92 11.49 -1.13
N VAL A 105 1.00 11.46 0.20
CA VAL A 105 1.90 12.33 0.98
C VAL A 105 3.33 11.79 1.01
N MET A 106 3.50 10.47 1.17
CA MET A 106 4.82 9.83 1.28
C MET A 106 4.83 8.47 0.58
N VAL A 107 5.91 8.19 -0.16
CA VAL A 107 6.13 6.88 -0.80
C VAL A 107 6.01 5.72 0.21
N ARG A 108 6.59 5.86 1.39
CA ARG A 108 6.56 4.84 2.44
C ARG A 108 5.13 4.41 2.82
N LEU A 109 4.15 5.30 2.73
CA LEU A 109 2.76 5.02 3.12
C LEU A 109 1.98 4.22 2.05
N ILE A 110 2.57 3.95 0.88
CA ILE A 110 2.01 3.01 -0.11
C ILE A 110 1.86 1.61 0.51
N LEU A 111 2.76 1.23 1.42
CA LEU A 111 2.66 -0.04 2.15
C LEU A 111 1.35 -0.19 2.94
N THR A 112 0.80 0.91 3.46
CA THR A 112 -0.49 0.88 4.17
C THR A 112 -1.68 0.80 3.21
N LEU A 113 -1.54 1.32 2.00
CA LEU A 113 -2.57 1.26 0.97
C LEU A 113 -2.67 -0.13 0.33
N THR A 114 -1.54 -0.81 0.13
CA THR A 114 -1.45 -2.09 -0.61
C THR A 114 -2.43 -3.16 -0.13
N PRO A 115 -2.60 -3.46 1.18
CA PRO A 115 -3.55 -4.47 1.63
C PRO A 115 -4.99 -4.14 1.23
N CYS A 116 -5.37 -2.87 1.31
CA CYS A 116 -6.71 -2.42 0.91
C CYS A 116 -6.93 -2.54 -0.59
N VAL A 117 -5.92 -2.20 -1.39
CA VAL A 117 -5.95 -2.36 -2.85
C VAL A 117 -6.13 -3.83 -3.21
N CYS A 118 -5.41 -4.75 -2.56
CA CYS A 118 -5.55 -6.18 -2.80
C CYS A 118 -6.97 -6.68 -2.51
N VAL A 119 -7.56 -6.27 -1.38
CA VAL A 119 -8.93 -6.65 -1.01
C VAL A 119 -9.94 -6.10 -2.02
N CYS A 120 -9.87 -4.82 -2.34
CA CYS A 120 -10.79 -4.20 -3.31
C CYS A 120 -10.63 -4.79 -4.72
N ALA A 121 -9.40 -5.03 -5.17
CA ALA A 121 -9.14 -5.65 -6.45
C ALA A 121 -9.66 -7.09 -6.52
N ALA A 122 -9.54 -7.85 -5.43
CA ALA A 122 -10.10 -9.20 -5.34
C ALA A 122 -11.64 -9.19 -5.42
N VAL A 123 -12.30 -8.23 -4.77
CA VAL A 123 -13.74 -8.04 -4.87
C VAL A 123 -14.15 -7.70 -6.30
N ALA A 124 -13.41 -6.80 -6.97
CA ALA A 124 -13.65 -6.46 -8.37
C ALA A 124 -13.50 -7.68 -9.29
N ALA A 125 -12.38 -8.40 -9.18
CA ALA A 125 -12.11 -9.58 -9.98
C ALA A 125 -13.15 -10.68 -9.77
N SER A 126 -13.51 -10.98 -8.51
CA SER A 126 -14.55 -11.96 -8.17
C SER A 126 -15.90 -11.56 -8.77
N THR A 127 -16.31 -10.30 -8.62
CA THR A 127 -17.58 -9.81 -9.18
C THR A 127 -17.61 -9.88 -10.71
N LEU A 128 -16.49 -9.58 -11.37
CA LEU A 128 -16.37 -9.72 -12.82
C LEU A 128 -16.48 -11.19 -13.24
N ILE A 129 -15.77 -12.09 -12.58
CA ILE A 129 -15.84 -13.53 -12.87
C ILE A 129 -17.27 -14.04 -12.65
N ASP A 130 -17.91 -13.74 -11.54
CA ASP A 130 -19.28 -14.17 -11.25
C ASP A 130 -20.28 -13.63 -12.28
N THR A 131 -20.10 -12.40 -12.72
CA THR A 131 -20.98 -11.76 -13.72
C THR A 131 -20.83 -12.40 -15.11
N TYR A 132 -19.60 -12.67 -15.53
CA TYR A 132 -19.31 -13.14 -16.89
C TYR A 132 -19.16 -14.66 -16.99
N ALA A 133 -18.64 -15.36 -15.98
CA ALA A 133 -18.59 -16.81 -16.01
C ALA A 133 -19.98 -17.46 -15.87
N GLY A 134 -20.89 -16.79 -15.19
CA GLY A 134 -22.26 -17.29 -14.99
C GLY A 134 -22.30 -18.64 -14.28
N ALA A 135 -21.31 -18.90 -13.43
CA ALA A 135 -20.96 -20.25 -12.99
C ALA A 135 -21.56 -20.67 -11.67
N SER A 136 -22.39 -19.87 -11.00
CA SER A 136 -23.01 -20.34 -9.75
C SER A 136 -24.49 -20.57 -9.88
N PRO A 137 -24.92 -21.87 -9.88
CA PRO A 137 -26.31 -22.25 -9.57
C PRO A 137 -26.69 -21.94 -8.12
N GLU A 138 -25.71 -21.73 -7.25
CA GLU A 138 -25.84 -21.53 -5.80
C GLU A 138 -25.53 -20.08 -5.35
N ALA A 139 -25.45 -19.11 -6.24
CA ALA A 139 -25.39 -17.73 -5.79
C ALA A 139 -26.61 -17.46 -4.90
N PRO A 140 -26.42 -17.03 -3.61
CA PRO A 140 -27.52 -16.71 -2.74
C PRO A 140 -28.45 -15.78 -3.50
N LYS A 141 -29.75 -16.06 -3.50
CA LYS A 141 -30.80 -15.30 -4.21
C LYS A 141 -30.60 -13.82 -3.93
N ARG A 142 -29.80 -13.17 -4.78
CA ARG A 142 -29.56 -11.73 -4.74
C ARG A 142 -30.91 -11.07 -4.92
N THR A 143 -31.31 -10.33 -3.94
CA THR A 143 -32.57 -9.60 -3.84
C THR A 143 -32.95 -8.99 -5.20
N GLU A 144 -34.19 -9.16 -5.63
CA GLU A 144 -34.78 -8.93 -6.97
C GLU A 144 -34.60 -7.53 -7.61
N ARG A 145 -33.65 -6.72 -7.15
CA ARG A 145 -33.45 -5.32 -7.60
C ARG A 145 -32.41 -5.11 -8.70
N THR A 146 -31.69 -6.13 -9.13
CA THR A 146 -30.77 -5.96 -10.25
C THR A 146 -31.50 -6.24 -11.56
N PRO A 147 -31.56 -5.27 -12.51
CA PRO A 147 -32.14 -5.51 -13.82
C PRO A 147 -31.39 -6.68 -14.45
N ARG A 148 -32.15 -7.65 -14.96
CA ARG A 148 -31.66 -8.83 -15.67
C ARG A 148 -30.86 -8.34 -16.88
N THR A 149 -29.57 -8.12 -16.72
CA THR A 149 -28.67 -7.75 -17.83
C THR A 149 -28.83 -8.82 -18.90
N LYS A 150 -29.17 -8.38 -20.12
CA LYS A 150 -29.23 -9.27 -21.29
C LYS A 150 -27.97 -10.12 -21.28
N ARG A 151 -28.13 -11.44 -21.24
CA ARG A 151 -26.97 -12.35 -21.26
C ARG A 151 -26.17 -12.05 -22.51
N LEU A 152 -24.98 -11.56 -22.30
CA LEU A 152 -24.05 -11.33 -23.40
C LEU A 152 -23.76 -12.64 -24.14
N PRO A 153 -23.50 -12.60 -25.44
CA PRO A 153 -23.12 -13.77 -26.22
C PRO A 153 -21.88 -14.45 -25.58
N ILE A 154 -21.80 -15.77 -25.69
CA ILE A 154 -20.75 -16.57 -25.03
C ILE A 154 -19.34 -16.10 -25.44
N GLU A 155 -19.19 -15.66 -26.68
CA GLU A 155 -17.93 -15.16 -27.21
C GLU A 155 -17.41 -13.94 -26.46
N SER A 156 -18.27 -12.94 -26.20
CA SER A 156 -17.90 -11.75 -25.44
C SER A 156 -17.60 -12.06 -23.97
N ARG A 157 -18.29 -13.04 -23.38
CA ARG A 157 -18.02 -13.50 -22.02
C ARG A 157 -16.66 -14.16 -21.92
N CYS A 158 -16.33 -15.09 -22.84
CA CYS A 158 -15.03 -15.72 -22.89
C CYS A 158 -13.91 -14.71 -23.13
N LEU A 159 -14.14 -13.70 -23.96
CA LEU A 159 -13.18 -12.65 -24.22
C LEU A 159 -12.88 -11.83 -22.95
N VAL A 160 -13.91 -11.39 -22.20
CA VAL A 160 -13.72 -10.61 -20.98
C VAL A 160 -12.98 -11.43 -19.93
N ILE A 161 -13.36 -12.69 -19.71
CA ILE A 161 -12.68 -13.57 -18.76
C ILE A 161 -11.24 -13.84 -19.20
N GLY A 162 -11.02 -14.11 -20.49
CA GLY A 162 -9.69 -14.33 -21.04
C GLY A 162 -8.78 -13.11 -20.86
N CYS A 163 -9.28 -11.91 -21.13
CA CYS A 163 -8.55 -10.67 -20.89
C CYS A 163 -8.23 -10.47 -19.40
N LEU A 164 -9.19 -10.73 -18.52
CA LEU A 164 -8.97 -10.62 -17.06
C LEU A 164 -7.88 -11.58 -16.59
N MET A 165 -7.94 -12.84 -17.01
CA MET A 165 -6.94 -13.85 -16.66
C MET A 165 -5.55 -13.48 -17.18
N LEU A 166 -5.46 -13.00 -18.43
CA LEU A 166 -4.21 -12.53 -19.02
C LEU A 166 -3.62 -11.35 -18.24
N VAL A 167 -4.44 -10.38 -17.84
CA VAL A 167 -3.99 -9.22 -17.05
C VAL A 167 -3.49 -9.66 -15.68
N LEU A 168 -4.17 -10.63 -15.02
CA LEU A 168 -3.72 -11.17 -13.74
C LEU A 168 -2.43 -11.99 -13.88
N GLU A 169 -2.25 -12.74 -14.97
CA GLU A 169 -1.00 -13.46 -15.25
C GLU A 169 0.17 -12.49 -15.47
N LEU A 170 -0.05 -11.43 -16.25
CA LEU A 170 0.94 -10.36 -16.43
C LEU A 170 1.30 -9.68 -15.11
N PHE A 171 0.34 -9.52 -14.21
CA PHE A 171 0.59 -9.01 -12.85
C PHE A 171 1.52 -9.93 -12.07
N VAL A 172 1.31 -11.25 -12.09
CA VAL A 172 2.18 -12.21 -11.39
C VAL A 172 3.60 -12.17 -11.96
N LEU A 173 3.74 -12.13 -13.28
CA LEU A 173 5.06 -11.99 -13.94
C LEU A 173 5.74 -10.68 -13.53
N HIS A 174 5.01 -9.58 -13.53
CA HIS A 174 5.52 -8.28 -13.09
C HIS A 174 5.99 -8.31 -11.65
N CYS A 175 5.19 -8.83 -10.71
CA CYS A 175 5.57 -8.96 -9.31
C CYS A 175 6.83 -9.81 -9.13
N THR A 176 6.94 -10.92 -9.86
CA THR A 176 8.12 -11.80 -9.81
C THR A 176 9.36 -11.06 -10.31
N MET A 177 9.25 -10.33 -11.41
CA MET A 177 10.34 -9.54 -11.97
C MET A 177 10.79 -8.43 -11.00
N ILE A 178 9.87 -7.62 -10.49
CA ILE A 178 10.18 -6.52 -9.56
C ILE A 178 10.78 -7.06 -8.26
N THR A 179 10.23 -8.13 -7.70
CA THR A 179 10.77 -8.76 -6.49
C THR A 179 12.19 -9.28 -6.73
N SER A 180 12.42 -9.91 -7.87
CA SER A 180 13.75 -10.38 -8.26
C SER A 180 14.73 -9.21 -8.38
N MET A 181 14.37 -8.12 -9.02
CA MET A 181 15.23 -6.95 -9.17
C MET A 181 15.50 -6.24 -7.84
N ALA A 182 14.48 -6.09 -6.99
CA ALA A 182 14.59 -5.34 -5.74
C ALA A 182 15.36 -6.12 -4.65
N TYR A 183 15.19 -7.45 -4.60
CA TYR A 183 15.72 -8.26 -3.49
C TYR A 183 16.90 -9.15 -3.86
N SER A 184 17.16 -9.42 -5.15
CA SER A 184 18.26 -10.27 -5.58
C SER A 184 19.60 -9.55 -5.73
N SER A 185 19.58 -8.22 -5.72
CA SER A 185 20.80 -7.40 -5.80
C SER A 185 20.99 -6.65 -4.48
N PRO A 186 21.52 -7.30 -3.42
CA PRO A 186 21.93 -6.55 -2.24
C PRO A 186 23.03 -5.57 -2.67
N SER A 187 22.76 -4.29 -2.50
CA SER A 187 23.72 -3.20 -2.84
C SER A 187 24.83 -3.12 -1.80
N VAL A 188 25.60 -4.21 -1.63
CA VAL A 188 26.75 -4.25 -0.73
C VAL A 188 27.88 -3.39 -1.30
N VAL A 189 27.93 -3.29 -2.64
CA VAL A 189 28.88 -2.45 -3.38
C VAL A 189 28.08 -1.55 -4.32
N LEU A 190 28.18 -0.25 -4.15
CA LEU A 190 27.59 0.75 -5.03
C LEU A 190 28.66 1.24 -6.01
N ALA A 191 28.39 1.07 -7.30
CA ALA A 191 29.24 1.61 -8.35
C ALA A 191 28.50 2.77 -9.05
N SER A 192 29.12 3.94 -9.10
CA SER A 192 28.62 5.10 -9.85
C SER A 192 29.63 5.49 -10.91
N GLN A 193 29.18 5.68 -12.14
CA GLN A 193 30.00 6.26 -13.20
C GLN A 193 29.89 7.79 -13.13
N GLN A 194 31.05 8.44 -13.00
CA GLN A 194 31.17 9.90 -13.12
C GLN A 194 31.14 10.32 -14.59
N ASN A 195 30.82 11.59 -14.85
CA ASN A 195 30.81 12.16 -16.21
C ASN A 195 32.14 12.06 -16.92
N ASP A 196 33.24 11.89 -16.18
CA ASP A 196 34.61 11.75 -16.68
C ASP A 196 34.98 10.31 -17.09
N GLY A 197 34.00 9.39 -17.06
CA GLY A 197 34.25 7.99 -17.38
C GLY A 197 34.91 7.18 -16.26
N SER A 198 35.27 7.80 -15.13
CA SER A 198 35.77 7.10 -13.95
C SER A 198 34.63 6.45 -13.17
N SER A 199 34.84 5.23 -12.66
CA SER A 199 33.91 4.56 -11.76
C SER A 199 34.31 4.81 -10.31
N VAL A 200 33.41 5.41 -9.54
CA VAL A 200 33.54 5.49 -8.07
C VAL A 200 32.83 4.29 -7.48
N ILE A 201 33.56 3.49 -6.73
CA ILE A 201 33.07 2.31 -6.04
C ILE A 201 32.99 2.67 -4.55
N ILE A 202 31.79 2.57 -3.97
CA ILE A 202 31.53 2.73 -2.55
C ILE A 202 31.29 1.34 -1.99
N ASP A 203 32.27 0.81 -1.29
CA ASP A 203 32.24 -0.55 -0.73
C ASP A 203 32.39 -0.59 0.80
N ASP A 204 32.06 0.49 1.46
CA ASP A 204 32.15 0.66 2.91
C ASP A 204 31.46 -0.48 3.68
N PHE A 205 30.32 -0.98 3.17
CA PHE A 205 29.62 -2.11 3.77
C PHE A 205 30.43 -3.41 3.69
N ARG A 206 31.08 -3.66 2.57
CA ARG A 206 31.94 -4.84 2.38
C ARG A 206 33.12 -4.79 3.34
N GLU A 207 33.78 -3.65 3.43
CA GLU A 207 34.89 -3.44 4.36
C GLU A 207 34.48 -3.57 5.81
N ALA A 208 33.32 -3.00 6.18
CA ALA A 208 32.77 -3.12 7.52
C ALA A 208 32.47 -4.59 7.88
N TYR A 209 31.87 -5.36 6.96
CA TYR A 209 31.60 -6.79 7.18
C TYR A 209 32.90 -7.60 7.28
N TYR A 210 33.92 -7.27 6.48
CA TYR A 210 35.22 -7.91 6.56
C TYR A 210 35.88 -7.62 7.91
N TRP A 211 35.88 -6.36 8.35
CA TRP A 211 36.41 -5.98 9.65
C TRP A 211 35.69 -6.68 10.81
N LEU A 212 34.36 -6.73 10.78
CA LEU A 212 33.57 -7.45 11.77
C LEU A 212 33.95 -8.95 11.81
N ARG A 213 34.07 -9.56 10.67
CA ARG A 213 34.46 -10.97 10.57
C ARG A 213 35.80 -11.27 11.21
N GLU A 214 36.80 -10.38 11.01
CA GLU A 214 38.17 -10.61 11.52
C GLU A 214 38.34 -10.21 13.00
N ASN A 215 37.54 -9.25 13.49
CA ASN A 215 37.73 -8.64 14.79
C ASN A 215 36.65 -9.04 15.83
N THR A 216 35.66 -9.82 15.45
CA THR A 216 34.62 -10.29 16.39
C THR A 216 34.62 -11.80 16.48
N THR A 217 34.13 -12.32 17.62
CA THR A 217 33.96 -13.76 17.80
C THR A 217 32.85 -14.28 16.89
N GLN A 218 32.92 -15.55 16.47
CA GLN A 218 31.92 -16.16 15.56
C GLN A 218 30.48 -16.10 16.11
N ASP A 219 30.33 -16.06 17.42
CA ASP A 219 29.04 -15.99 18.10
C ASP A 219 28.59 -14.56 18.43
N ALA A 220 29.33 -13.54 18.00
CA ALA A 220 28.98 -12.16 18.26
C ALA A 220 27.69 -11.76 17.55
N LYS A 221 26.71 -11.27 18.33
CA LYS A 221 25.46 -10.75 17.81
C LYS A 221 25.64 -9.25 17.52
N VAL A 222 25.64 -8.90 16.28
CA VAL A 222 25.64 -7.49 15.83
C VAL A 222 24.20 -7.00 15.79
N LEU A 223 23.93 -5.92 16.53
CA LEU A 223 22.63 -5.23 16.48
C LEU A 223 22.51 -4.50 15.13
N ARG A 224 21.39 -4.75 14.46
CA ARG A 224 21.03 -4.16 13.18
C ARG A 224 20.20 -2.90 13.40
#